data_c6a783bb023bf6e54bf5dc8abaf2acda
#
_entry.id   c6a783bb023bf6e54bf5dc8abaf2acda
#
_cell.length_a   1.000
_cell.length_b   1.000
_cell.length_c   1.000
_cell.angle_alpha   90.00
_cell.angle_beta   90.00
_cell.angle_gamma   90.00
#
_symmetry.space_group_name_H-M   'P 1'
#
loop_
_entity.id
_entity.type
_entity.pdbx_description
1 polymer ?
#
loop_
_entity_poly.entity_id
_entity_poly.type
_entity_poly.pdbx_seq_one_letter_code
_entity_poly.pdbx_strand_id
1 'polypeptide(L)'
;MSQRLPQRIDLLAMADAGRTLEGRIEVTSLDRVLPLLHDTEGVLDVVMRMDRDPDGTRFVAGTIEGRIQLLCQRCLEPVVLPLNLAFRLGLVADQEEASRLTPRYEPLIVTAEPTRLADIVADEVLLAMPQVPVHPEQELSLIHI
;
A
#
# COMPACT_ATOMS: atom_id res chain seq x y z
N MET A 1 -9.23 -2.56 -18.44
CA MET A 1 -9.03 -1.13 -18.54
C MET A 1 -8.99 -0.50 -17.18
N SER A 2 -7.94 0.26 -16.91
CA SER A 2 -7.78 0.88 -15.60
C SER A 2 -8.79 1.99 -15.41
N GLN A 3 -9.43 2.00 -14.25
CA GLN A 3 -10.41 3.00 -13.90
C GLN A 3 -9.94 3.77 -12.70
N ARG A 4 -10.57 4.92 -12.46
CA ARG A 4 -10.30 5.67 -11.27
C ARG A 4 -10.93 4.94 -10.08
N LEU A 5 -10.13 4.70 -9.06
CA LEU A 5 -10.61 4.00 -7.88
C LEU A 5 -11.46 4.90 -7.00
N PRO A 6 -12.44 4.34 -6.28
CA PRO A 6 -13.22 5.13 -5.34
C PRO A 6 -12.34 5.60 -4.19
N GLN A 7 -12.68 6.74 -3.61
CA GLN A 7 -11.90 7.27 -2.49
C GLN A 7 -12.13 6.50 -1.20
N ARG A 8 -13.36 6.06 -0.98
CA ARG A 8 -13.72 5.34 0.23
C ARG A 8 -14.48 4.09 -0.12
N ILE A 9 -14.21 3.02 0.61
CA ILE A 9 -14.84 1.73 0.38
C ILE A 9 -15.22 1.07 1.70
N ASP A 10 -16.27 0.28 1.63
CA ASP A 10 -16.67 -0.57 2.75
C ASP A 10 -16.02 -1.93 2.55
N LEU A 11 -14.88 -2.13 3.19
CA LEU A 11 -14.09 -3.33 2.99
C LEU A 11 -14.84 -4.60 3.37
N LEU A 12 -15.58 -4.57 4.46
CA LEU A 12 -16.31 -5.76 4.91
C LEU A 12 -17.38 -6.16 3.93
N ALA A 13 -18.13 -5.18 3.42
CA ALA A 13 -19.17 -5.47 2.44
C ALA A 13 -18.56 -5.99 1.14
N MET A 14 -17.44 -5.43 0.72
CA MET A 14 -16.78 -5.89 -0.50
C MET A 14 -16.19 -7.27 -0.34
N ALA A 15 -15.66 -7.59 0.84
CA ALA A 15 -15.16 -8.93 1.11
C ALA A 15 -16.30 -9.96 1.11
N ASP A 16 -17.43 -9.60 1.69
CA ASP A 16 -18.60 -10.48 1.71
C ASP A 16 -19.16 -10.71 0.32
N ALA A 17 -19.01 -9.73 -0.57
CA ALA A 17 -19.47 -9.83 -1.95
C ALA A 17 -18.42 -10.44 -2.90
N GLY A 18 -17.21 -10.65 -2.43
CA GLY A 18 -16.14 -11.21 -3.27
C GLY A 18 -15.73 -10.29 -4.40
N ARG A 19 -15.50 -9.00 -4.09
CA ARG A 19 -15.22 -8.00 -5.11
C ARG A 19 -13.74 -7.83 -5.40
N THR A 20 -13.44 -7.44 -6.63
CA THR A 20 -12.09 -7.05 -7.04
C THR A 20 -12.15 -5.63 -7.58
N LEU A 21 -11.23 -4.79 -7.11
CA LEU A 21 -11.07 -3.44 -7.63
C LEU A 21 -9.76 -3.37 -8.38
N GLU A 22 -9.78 -2.70 -9.52
CA GLU A 22 -8.58 -2.51 -10.33
C GLU A 22 -8.63 -1.10 -10.89
N GLY A 23 -7.56 -0.36 -10.73
CA GLY A 23 -7.52 0.99 -11.25
C GLY A 23 -6.22 1.70 -10.87
N ARG A 24 -6.26 3.02 -10.99
CA ARG A 24 -5.09 3.85 -10.72
C ARG A 24 -5.37 4.82 -9.59
N ILE A 25 -4.35 5.07 -8.80
CA ILE A 25 -4.42 6.08 -7.77
C ILE A 25 -3.31 7.09 -8.03
N GLU A 26 -3.64 8.37 -7.92
CA GLU A 26 -2.65 9.42 -8.10
C GLU A 26 -1.76 9.51 -6.86
N VAL A 27 -0.47 9.71 -7.09
CA VAL A 27 0.49 9.83 -6.00
C VAL A 27 0.09 10.99 -5.07
N THR A 28 -0.50 12.05 -5.62
CA THR A 28 -0.98 13.18 -4.82
C THR A 28 -2.06 12.83 -3.80
N SER A 29 -2.69 11.67 -3.95
CA SER A 29 -3.70 11.21 -2.98
C SER A 29 -3.08 10.56 -1.76
N LEU A 30 -1.77 10.29 -1.77
CA LEU A 30 -1.09 9.58 -0.70
C LEU A 30 -0.52 10.57 0.31
N ASP A 31 -1.39 11.15 1.13
CA ASP A 31 -1.03 12.22 2.05
C ASP A 31 0.18 11.91 2.93
N ARG A 32 0.28 10.67 3.40
CA ARG A 32 1.38 10.28 4.29
C ARG A 32 2.72 10.12 3.58
N VAL A 33 2.68 9.91 2.28
CA VAL A 33 3.89 9.72 1.48
C VAL A 33 4.40 11.03 0.91
N LEU A 34 3.49 11.97 0.64
CA LEU A 34 3.82 13.23 -0.02
C LEU A 34 5.03 13.96 0.55
N PRO A 35 5.18 14.09 1.88
CA PRO A 35 6.33 14.82 2.42
C PRO A 35 7.68 14.20 2.09
N LEU A 36 7.70 12.93 1.70
CA LEU A 36 8.93 12.21 1.40
C LEU A 36 9.27 12.22 -0.08
N LEU A 37 8.39 12.76 -0.91
CA LEU A 37 8.56 12.72 -2.35
C LEU A 37 9.27 13.95 -2.87
N HIS A 38 10.12 13.73 -3.86
CA HIS A 38 10.73 14.82 -4.61
C HIS A 38 9.73 15.37 -5.63
N ASP A 39 8.97 14.48 -6.25
CA ASP A 39 7.99 14.82 -7.28
C ASP A 39 6.67 14.14 -6.94
N THR A 40 5.60 14.88 -7.04
CA THR A 40 4.27 14.36 -6.73
C THR A 40 3.49 13.92 -7.96
N GLU A 41 4.10 14.01 -9.13
CA GLU A 41 3.45 13.52 -10.35
C GLU A 41 3.51 12.01 -10.42
N GLY A 42 2.55 11.44 -11.10
CA GLY A 42 2.53 10.02 -11.34
C GLY A 42 1.30 9.34 -10.78
N VAL A 43 1.13 8.11 -11.22
CA VAL A 43 0.02 7.27 -10.77
C VAL A 43 0.56 5.88 -10.47
N LEU A 44 -0.13 5.19 -9.58
CA LEU A 44 0.19 3.82 -9.24
C LEU A 44 -0.97 2.93 -9.67
N ASP A 45 -0.64 1.78 -10.25
CA ASP A 45 -1.63 0.79 -10.63
C ASP A 45 -1.90 -0.09 -9.41
N VAL A 46 -3.17 -0.20 -9.05
CA VAL A 46 -3.58 -0.93 -7.84
C VAL A 46 -4.62 -1.97 -8.22
N VAL A 47 -4.41 -3.17 -7.73
CA VAL A 47 -5.40 -4.25 -7.82
C VAL A 47 -5.65 -4.74 -6.42
N MET A 48 -6.90 -4.81 -6.02
CA MET A 48 -7.29 -5.33 -4.70
C MET A 48 -8.39 -6.34 -4.86
N ARG A 49 -8.17 -7.53 -4.34
CA ARG A 49 -9.19 -8.57 -4.27
C ARG A 49 -9.65 -8.70 -2.82
N MET A 50 -10.93 -8.53 -2.59
CA MET A 50 -11.52 -8.65 -1.27
C MET A 50 -12.45 -9.86 -1.27
N ASP A 51 -12.25 -10.76 -0.32
CA ASP A 51 -13.00 -12.01 -0.29
C ASP A 51 -12.90 -12.63 1.10
N ARG A 52 -13.46 -13.80 1.25
CA ARG A 52 -13.32 -14.62 2.45
C ARG A 52 -12.52 -15.86 2.09
N ASP A 53 -11.64 -16.26 2.97
CA ASP A 53 -10.92 -17.52 2.76
C ASP A 53 -11.74 -18.69 3.28
N PRO A 54 -11.27 -19.94 3.08
CA PRO A 54 -12.02 -21.12 3.56
C PRO A 54 -12.28 -21.14 5.07
N ASP A 55 -11.47 -20.41 5.85
CA ASP A 55 -11.65 -20.33 7.29
C ASP A 55 -12.62 -19.23 7.68
N GLY A 56 -13.16 -18.50 6.71
CA GLY A 56 -14.08 -17.42 6.97
C GLY A 56 -13.43 -16.07 7.24
N THR A 57 -12.11 -15.98 7.15
CA THR A 57 -11.41 -14.71 7.36
C THR A 57 -11.64 -13.80 6.16
N ARG A 58 -12.12 -12.59 6.43
CA ARG A 58 -12.24 -11.56 5.38
C ARG A 58 -10.88 -10.97 5.16
N PHE A 59 -10.51 -10.80 3.91
CA PHE A 59 -9.17 -10.32 3.58
C PHE A 59 -9.16 -9.39 2.38
N VAL A 60 -8.06 -8.66 2.25
CA VAL A 60 -7.71 -7.90 1.06
C VAL A 60 -6.35 -8.39 0.62
N ALA A 61 -6.28 -8.88 -0.61
CA ALA A 61 -4.99 -9.22 -1.22
C ALA A 61 -4.82 -8.30 -2.42
N GLY A 62 -3.70 -7.64 -2.51
CA GLY A 62 -3.52 -6.68 -3.56
C GLY A 62 -2.10 -6.51 -4.03
N THR A 63 -1.96 -5.76 -5.12
CA THR A 63 -0.67 -5.39 -5.67
C THR A 63 -0.67 -3.90 -6.00
N ILE A 64 0.50 -3.31 -5.89
CA ILE A 64 0.72 -1.90 -6.22
C ILE A 64 1.94 -1.85 -7.12
N GLU A 65 1.78 -1.27 -8.30
CA GLU A 65 2.87 -1.15 -9.26
C GLU A 65 3.02 0.29 -9.74
N GLY A 66 4.25 0.71 -9.96
CA GLY A 66 4.53 2.04 -10.46
C GLY A 66 5.89 2.52 -10.02
N ARG A 67 6.07 3.82 -10.03
CA ARG A 67 7.32 4.45 -9.60
C ARG A 67 7.03 5.73 -8.86
N ILE A 68 7.86 6.00 -7.86
CA ILE A 68 7.80 7.27 -7.14
C ILE A 68 9.21 7.85 -7.10
N GLN A 69 9.29 9.17 -6.95
CA GLN A 69 10.57 9.85 -6.82
C GLN A 69 10.71 10.37 -5.39
N LEU A 70 11.74 9.88 -4.73
CA LEU A 70 12.06 10.31 -3.37
C LEU A 70 13.19 11.32 -3.42
N LEU A 71 13.29 12.14 -2.38
CA LEU A 71 14.40 13.05 -2.24
C LEU A 71 15.55 12.32 -1.55
N CYS A 72 16.69 12.23 -2.21
CA CYS A 72 17.87 11.62 -1.62
C CYS A 72 18.38 12.50 -0.47
N GLN A 73 18.52 11.91 0.71
CA GLN A 73 18.95 12.66 1.89
C GLN A 73 20.43 13.02 1.87
N ARG A 74 21.21 12.42 1.00
CA ARG A 74 22.64 12.70 0.90
C ARG A 74 22.96 13.80 -0.09
N CYS A 75 22.42 13.73 -1.29
CA CYS A 75 22.76 14.69 -2.34
C CYS A 75 21.60 15.62 -2.70
N LEU A 76 20.42 15.40 -2.11
CA LEU A 76 19.21 16.19 -2.35
C LEU A 76 18.73 16.14 -3.80
N GLU A 77 19.08 15.07 -4.50
CA GLU A 77 18.60 14.82 -5.84
C GLU A 77 17.54 13.73 -5.84
N PRO A 78 16.74 13.63 -6.90
CA PRO A 78 15.68 12.63 -6.91
C PRO A 78 16.23 11.21 -7.02
N VAL A 79 15.60 10.30 -6.29
CA VAL A 79 15.84 8.87 -6.37
C VAL A 79 14.56 8.22 -6.85
N VAL A 80 14.61 7.51 -7.97
CA VAL A 80 13.46 6.79 -8.48
C VAL A 80 13.34 5.45 -7.76
N LEU A 81 12.21 5.22 -7.12
CA LEU A 81 11.92 3.98 -6.45
C LEU A 81 10.84 3.24 -7.23
N PRO A 82 11.19 2.14 -7.90
CA PRO A 82 10.16 1.33 -8.54
C PRO A 82 9.38 0.57 -7.48
N LEU A 83 8.08 0.51 -7.65
CA LEU A 83 7.20 -0.19 -6.73
C LEU A 83 6.59 -1.40 -7.43
N ASN A 84 6.72 -2.55 -6.79
CA ASN A 84 6.08 -3.77 -7.23
C ASN A 84 5.77 -4.52 -5.95
N LEU A 85 4.69 -4.12 -5.30
CA LEU A 85 4.35 -4.57 -3.95
C LEU A 85 3.17 -5.52 -4.00
N ALA A 86 3.21 -6.53 -3.12
CA ALA A 86 2.07 -7.41 -2.90
C ALA A 86 1.78 -7.39 -1.40
N PHE A 87 0.51 -7.36 -1.05
CA PHE A 87 0.12 -7.32 0.36
C PHE A 87 -1.10 -8.18 0.62
N ARG A 88 -1.25 -8.61 1.87
CA ARG A 88 -2.42 -9.35 2.34
C ARG A 88 -2.81 -8.84 3.70
N LEU A 89 -4.03 -8.33 3.80
CA LEU A 89 -4.54 -7.78 5.05
C LEU A 89 -5.72 -8.61 5.50
N GLY A 90 -5.73 -8.98 6.78
CA GLY A 90 -6.88 -9.63 7.38
C GLY A 90 -7.74 -8.57 8.05
N LEU A 91 -9.02 -8.54 7.71
CA LEU A 91 -9.93 -7.54 8.23
C LEU A 91 -10.46 -7.98 9.59
N VAL A 92 -10.19 -7.19 10.61
CA VAL A 92 -10.57 -7.53 11.98
C VAL A 92 -11.25 -6.32 12.63
N ALA A 93 -12.03 -6.60 13.67
CA ALA A 93 -12.80 -5.55 14.34
C ALA A 93 -11.99 -4.84 15.44
N ASP A 94 -11.04 -5.54 16.05
CA ASP A 94 -10.27 -5.00 17.17
C ASP A 94 -8.95 -5.74 17.34
N GLN A 95 -8.17 -5.33 18.34
CA GLN A 95 -6.87 -5.91 18.62
C GLN A 95 -6.97 -7.37 19.08
N GLU A 96 -8.03 -7.74 19.70
CA GLU A 96 -8.22 -9.11 20.15
C GLU A 96 -8.35 -10.04 18.95
N GLU A 97 -9.14 -9.66 17.95
CA GLU A 97 -9.23 -10.43 16.72
C GLU A 97 -7.91 -10.42 15.98
N ALA A 98 -7.21 -9.28 16.00
CA ALA A 98 -5.90 -9.18 15.34
C ALA A 98 -4.91 -10.19 15.91
N SER A 99 -4.94 -10.41 17.22
CA SER A 99 -4.01 -11.35 17.87
C SER A 99 -4.32 -12.81 17.52
N ARG A 100 -5.51 -13.10 17.03
CA ARG A 100 -5.89 -14.46 16.62
C ARG A 100 -5.75 -14.70 15.14
N LEU A 101 -5.39 -13.66 14.40
CA LEU A 101 -5.27 -13.76 12.96
C LEU A 101 -4.08 -14.65 12.59
N THR A 102 -4.23 -15.44 11.52
CA THR A 102 -3.13 -16.29 11.07
C THR A 102 -1.98 -15.44 10.53
N PRO A 103 -0.73 -15.93 10.64
CA PRO A 103 0.43 -15.14 10.19
C PRO A 103 0.46 -14.77 8.72
N ARG A 104 -0.40 -15.40 7.91
CA ARG A 104 -0.42 -15.10 6.48
C ARG A 104 -0.99 -13.71 6.17
N TYR A 105 -1.70 -13.10 7.12
CA TYR A 105 -2.29 -11.78 6.95
C TYR A 105 -1.73 -10.80 7.96
N GLU A 106 -1.57 -9.54 7.53
CA GLU A 106 -1.35 -8.47 8.48
C GLU A 106 -2.71 -7.94 8.91
N PRO A 107 -2.91 -7.66 10.18
CA PRO A 107 -4.22 -7.19 10.64
C PRO A 107 -4.50 -5.76 10.20
N LEU A 108 -5.72 -5.54 9.75
CA LEU A 108 -6.24 -4.21 9.48
C LEU A 108 -7.53 -4.06 10.27
N ILE A 109 -7.54 -3.16 11.23
CA ILE A 109 -8.72 -2.93 12.04
C ILE A 109 -9.71 -2.09 11.24
N VAL A 110 -10.91 -2.61 11.03
CA VAL A 110 -11.95 -1.96 10.24
C VAL A 110 -13.06 -1.51 11.16
N THR A 111 -13.38 -0.21 11.09
CA THR A 111 -14.45 0.38 11.88
C THR A 111 -15.73 0.45 11.06
N ALA A 112 -16.78 1.03 11.66
CA ALA A 112 -18.04 1.23 10.95
C ALA A 112 -17.91 2.24 9.81
N GLU A 113 -16.88 3.09 9.85
CA GLU A 113 -16.68 4.09 8.80
C GLU A 113 -16.01 3.48 7.57
N PRO A 114 -16.34 3.96 6.37
CA PRO A 114 -15.65 3.51 5.15
C PRO A 114 -14.16 3.79 5.23
N THR A 115 -13.37 2.90 4.68
CA THR A 115 -11.91 3.03 4.67
C THR A 115 -11.48 3.85 3.47
N ARG A 116 -10.53 4.77 3.69
CA ARG A 116 -9.93 5.50 2.57
C ARG A 116 -8.92 4.58 1.89
N LEU A 117 -9.16 4.36 0.60
CA LEU A 117 -8.30 3.49 -0.19
C LEU A 117 -6.86 4.00 -0.21
N ALA A 118 -6.70 5.32 -0.32
CA ALA A 118 -5.39 5.93 -0.34
C ALA A 118 -4.57 5.64 0.92
N ASP A 119 -5.23 5.49 2.06
CA ASP A 119 -4.52 5.19 3.30
C ASP A 119 -3.93 3.79 3.28
N ILE A 120 -4.65 2.82 2.70
CA ILE A 120 -4.12 1.46 2.56
C ILE A 120 -2.89 1.48 1.65
N VAL A 121 -3.01 2.14 0.51
CA VAL A 121 -1.91 2.21 -0.45
C VAL A 121 -0.72 2.95 0.16
N ALA A 122 -0.96 4.06 0.86
CA ALA A 122 0.11 4.83 1.49
C ALA A 122 0.86 4.00 2.54
N ASP A 123 0.15 3.25 3.36
CA ASP A 123 0.78 2.42 4.38
C ASP A 123 1.68 1.36 3.75
N GLU A 124 1.24 0.72 2.67
CA GLU A 124 2.05 -0.29 2.00
C GLU A 124 3.28 0.33 1.34
N VAL A 125 3.12 1.49 0.73
CA VAL A 125 4.25 2.20 0.13
C VAL A 125 5.26 2.60 1.20
N LEU A 126 4.79 3.11 2.35
CA LEU A 126 5.67 3.50 3.44
C LEU A 126 6.47 2.32 3.99
N LEU A 127 5.84 1.16 4.08
CA LEU A 127 6.53 -0.05 4.55
C LEU A 127 7.60 -0.51 3.56
N ALA A 128 7.44 -0.21 2.30
CA ALA A 128 8.40 -0.61 1.27
C ALA A 128 9.54 0.40 1.10
N MET A 129 9.39 1.61 1.64
CA MET A 129 10.42 2.63 1.47
C MET A 129 11.62 2.37 2.36
N PRO A 130 12.84 2.67 1.88
CA PRO A 130 14.01 2.63 2.75
C PRO A 130 13.89 3.72 3.82
N GLN A 131 14.43 3.47 4.99
CA GLN A 131 14.36 4.43 6.09
C GLN A 131 15.02 5.75 5.74
N VAL A 132 16.13 5.67 5.04
CA VAL A 132 16.85 6.85 4.56
C VAL A 132 17.06 6.66 3.06
N PRO A 133 16.30 7.39 2.22
CA PRO A 133 16.46 7.25 0.77
C PRO A 133 17.84 7.71 0.32
N VAL A 134 18.55 6.86 -0.39
CA VAL A 134 19.85 7.18 -0.99
C VAL A 134 19.92 6.56 -2.37
N HIS A 135 20.79 7.09 -3.21
CA HIS A 135 20.94 6.54 -4.54
C HIS A 135 21.49 5.12 -4.48
N PRO A 136 20.98 4.20 -5.29
CA PRO A 136 21.40 2.80 -5.25
C PRO A 136 22.91 2.60 -5.48
N GLU A 137 23.49 3.42 -6.31
CA GLU A 137 24.92 3.33 -6.57
C GLU A 137 25.75 3.61 -5.34
N GLN A 138 25.33 4.55 -4.55
CA GLN A 138 26.00 4.86 -3.31
C GLN A 138 25.86 3.74 -2.31
N GLU A 139 24.69 3.16 -2.25
CA GLU A 139 24.47 2.02 -1.39
C GLU A 139 25.34 0.87 -1.78
N LEU A 140 25.42 0.59 -3.07
CA LEU A 140 26.23 -0.50 -3.54
C LEU A 140 27.70 -0.28 -3.21
N SER A 141 28.19 0.91 -3.36
CA SER A 141 29.58 1.15 -3.04
C SER A 141 29.89 1.06 -1.56
N LEU A 142 28.88 1.30 -0.72
CA LEU A 142 29.07 1.12 0.70
C LEU A 142 28.96 -0.32 1.12
N ILE A 143 28.15 -1.04 0.46
CA ILE A 143 27.87 -2.41 0.81
C ILE A 143 28.93 -3.32 0.40
N HIS A 144 29.63 -2.95 -0.52
CA HIS A 144 30.72 -3.70 -0.88
C HIS A 144 31.65 -3.83 0.17
N ILE A 145 31.32 -3.11 0.92
CA ILE A 145 31.80 -3.21 2.08
C ILE A 145 31.60 -4.37 2.81
#